data_b541bddfe56c780ffd75a774aa82ed06
#
_entry.id   b541bddfe56c780ffd75a774aa82ed06
#
_cell.length_a   1.000
_cell.length_b   1.000
_cell.length_c   1.000
_cell.angle_alpha   90.00
_cell.angle_beta   90.00
_cell.angle_gamma   90.00
#
_symmetry.space_group_name_H-M   'P 1'
#
loop_
_entity.id
_entity.type
_entity.pdbx_description
1 polymer ?
#
loop_
_entity_poly.entity_id
_entity_poly.type
_entity_poly.pdbx_seq_one_letter_code
_entity_poly.pdbx_strand_id
1 'polypeptide(L)'
;MLLASLSDLLPGGERLLAEAVAALGLPGVSVRVSEQMVQGIRTRRVEVLEEAPQPLRHLKDLTDIVAAAPEKHWPADVKEQGLAALTRLAEAESTVHGEPLEHIHFHEVGAVDTVVDTLGAVLLARATGASRVVASPVNLGSGFVTFSHGRFPVPAPASAELARGMLTFAADSGMELATPTGLAVLKTLADGYGPLPQGSILALGYGSGTYSTGAYPTFLRAYLIECGPRRARPNADDASTEDACAEADDAGPTRGRGNLFGPHGHSHSWPNAHMSSGRTFTKDEEQGGHSHGPHGTHGHEHD
;
A
#
# COMPACT_ATOMS: atom_id res chain seq x y z
N MET A 1 -5.37 -1.05 -5.54
CA MET A 1 -5.87 -0.66 -4.19
C MET A 1 -5.89 0.85 -4.02
N LEU A 2 -4.79 1.56 -4.30
CA LEU A 2 -4.71 3.03 -4.14
C LEU A 2 -5.74 3.75 -5.02
N LEU A 3 -5.75 3.46 -6.33
CA LEU A 3 -6.73 3.97 -7.29
C LEU A 3 -8.17 3.70 -6.84
N ALA A 4 -8.45 2.48 -6.37
CA ALA A 4 -9.77 2.09 -5.90
C ALA A 4 -10.22 2.85 -4.65
N SER A 5 -9.32 3.06 -3.67
CA SER A 5 -9.64 3.83 -2.45
C SER A 5 -9.91 5.31 -2.74
N LEU A 6 -9.17 5.90 -3.68
CA LEU A 6 -9.41 7.28 -4.12
C LEU A 6 -10.71 7.40 -4.91
N SER A 7 -11.04 6.39 -5.73
CA SER A 7 -12.33 6.33 -6.44
C SER A 7 -13.52 6.23 -5.49
N ASP A 8 -13.40 5.51 -4.37
CA ASP A 8 -14.43 5.40 -3.33
C ASP A 8 -14.52 6.67 -2.47
N LEU A 9 -13.39 7.35 -2.25
CA LEU A 9 -13.30 8.58 -1.47
C LEU A 9 -14.08 9.73 -2.10
N LEU A 10 -14.09 9.81 -3.44
CA LEU A 10 -14.61 10.94 -4.20
C LEU A 10 -16.03 10.67 -4.69
N PRO A 11 -17.02 11.51 -4.38
CA PRO A 11 -18.31 11.49 -5.08
C PRO A 11 -18.12 11.64 -6.59
N GLY A 12 -18.51 10.62 -7.35
CA GLY A 12 -18.33 10.60 -8.82
C GLY A 12 -16.91 10.23 -9.29
N GLY A 13 -16.02 9.77 -8.40
CA GLY A 13 -14.65 9.35 -8.73
C GLY A 13 -14.61 8.25 -9.78
N GLU A 14 -15.54 7.30 -9.74
CA GLU A 14 -15.70 6.27 -10.78
C GLU A 14 -15.94 6.87 -12.17
N ARG A 15 -16.88 7.82 -12.27
CA ARG A 15 -17.20 8.48 -13.55
C ARG A 15 -16.02 9.30 -14.04
N LEU A 16 -15.39 10.08 -13.15
CA LEU A 16 -14.21 10.87 -13.52
C LEU A 16 -13.10 9.99 -14.08
N LEU A 17 -12.81 8.86 -13.44
CA LEU A 17 -11.79 7.91 -13.90
C LEU A 17 -12.17 7.30 -15.26
N ALA A 18 -13.42 6.85 -15.43
CA ALA A 18 -13.87 6.24 -16.69
C ALA A 18 -13.82 7.21 -17.86
N GLU A 19 -14.26 8.45 -17.68
CA GLU A 19 -14.19 9.50 -18.71
C GLU A 19 -12.73 9.84 -19.07
N ALA A 20 -11.85 9.90 -18.07
CA ALA A 20 -10.44 10.19 -18.30
C ALA A 20 -9.74 9.04 -19.03
N VAL A 21 -9.98 7.77 -18.64
CA VAL A 21 -9.41 6.60 -19.34
C VAL A 21 -9.90 6.51 -20.77
N ALA A 22 -11.19 6.72 -21.04
CA ALA A 22 -11.70 6.78 -22.40
C ALA A 22 -11.02 7.87 -23.24
N ALA A 23 -10.63 8.99 -22.63
CA ALA A 23 -9.94 10.09 -23.29
C ALA A 23 -8.45 9.82 -23.58
N LEU A 24 -7.84 8.74 -23.07
CA LEU A 24 -6.47 8.33 -23.46
C LEU A 24 -6.43 7.87 -24.92
N GLY A 25 -7.57 7.55 -25.53
CA GLY A 25 -7.62 7.10 -26.91
C GLY A 25 -6.97 5.73 -27.16
N LEU A 26 -6.86 4.91 -26.13
CA LEU A 26 -6.31 3.55 -26.24
C LEU A 26 -7.42 2.59 -26.67
N PRO A 27 -7.33 1.96 -27.85
CA PRO A 27 -8.38 1.08 -28.35
C PRO A 27 -8.60 -0.12 -27.43
N GLY A 28 -9.87 -0.41 -27.11
CA GLY A 28 -10.25 -1.56 -26.28
C GLY A 28 -9.84 -1.46 -24.81
N VAL A 29 -9.42 -0.29 -24.33
CA VAL A 29 -9.07 -0.05 -22.94
C VAL A 29 -10.20 0.68 -22.22
N SER A 30 -10.63 0.12 -21.12
CA SER A 30 -11.65 0.72 -20.25
C SER A 30 -11.40 0.37 -18.80
N VAL A 31 -12.14 0.98 -17.87
CA VAL A 31 -12.09 0.65 -16.46
C VAL A 31 -13.46 0.19 -15.96
N ARG A 32 -13.44 -0.78 -15.10
CA ARG A 32 -14.61 -1.22 -14.34
C ARG A 32 -14.36 -0.96 -12.87
N VAL A 33 -15.29 -0.25 -12.25
CA VAL A 33 -15.31 -0.07 -10.79
C VAL A 33 -16.45 -0.92 -10.23
N SER A 34 -16.13 -1.76 -9.28
CA SER A 34 -17.10 -2.67 -8.65
C SER A 34 -16.98 -2.65 -7.14
N GLU A 35 -18.02 -3.09 -6.46
CA GLU A 35 -17.98 -3.35 -5.01
C GLU A 35 -17.57 -4.79 -4.74
N GLN A 36 -16.75 -4.99 -3.73
CA GLN A 36 -16.48 -6.32 -3.20
C GLN A 36 -16.37 -6.31 -1.68
N MET A 37 -16.64 -7.47 -1.09
CA MET A 37 -16.50 -7.67 0.35
C MET A 37 -15.15 -8.31 0.65
N VAL A 38 -14.35 -7.66 1.49
CA VAL A 38 -13.09 -8.20 2.00
C VAL A 38 -13.26 -8.40 3.51
N GLN A 39 -13.34 -9.64 3.95
CA GLN A 39 -13.56 -9.99 5.37
C GLN A 39 -14.74 -9.24 6.02
N GLY A 40 -15.85 -9.11 5.30
CA GLY A 40 -17.05 -8.44 5.79
C GLY A 40 -17.04 -6.91 5.67
N ILE A 41 -15.98 -6.32 5.14
CA ILE A 41 -15.86 -4.87 4.89
C ILE A 41 -16.11 -4.61 3.40
N ARG A 42 -17.04 -3.69 3.10
CA ARG A 42 -17.28 -3.19 1.74
C ARG A 42 -16.08 -2.40 1.25
N THR A 43 -15.60 -2.72 0.09
CA THR A 43 -14.50 -2.04 -0.58
C THR A 43 -14.82 -1.80 -2.05
N ARG A 44 -14.13 -0.86 -2.68
CA ARG A 44 -14.11 -0.70 -4.13
C ARG A 44 -12.95 -1.48 -4.73
N ARG A 45 -13.19 -2.02 -5.93
CA ARG A 45 -12.17 -2.60 -6.79
C ARG A 45 -12.21 -1.90 -8.14
N VAL A 46 -11.04 -1.53 -8.65
CA VAL A 46 -10.86 -1.03 -10.01
C VAL A 46 -10.14 -2.09 -10.81
N GLU A 47 -10.66 -2.38 -11.99
CA GLU A 47 -10.07 -3.28 -12.98
C GLU A 47 -9.88 -2.52 -14.28
N VAL A 48 -8.67 -2.57 -14.82
CA VAL A 48 -8.41 -2.14 -16.19
C VAL A 48 -8.76 -3.30 -17.12
N LEU A 49 -9.63 -3.05 -18.05
CA LEU A 49 -10.10 -4.03 -19.02
C LEU A 49 -9.44 -3.77 -20.37
N GLU A 50 -8.89 -4.81 -20.96
CA GLU A 50 -8.28 -4.80 -22.28
C GLU A 50 -9.03 -5.82 -23.17
N GLU A 51 -9.69 -5.35 -24.23
CA GLU A 51 -10.43 -6.22 -25.16
C GLU A 51 -9.51 -7.03 -26.08
N ALA A 52 -8.24 -6.59 -26.21
CA ALA A 52 -7.22 -7.27 -27.00
C ALA A 52 -5.85 -7.12 -26.33
N PRO A 53 -4.93 -8.08 -26.55
CA PRO A 53 -3.57 -7.97 -26.06
C PRO A 53 -2.93 -6.66 -26.50
N GLN A 54 -2.34 -5.95 -25.58
CA GLN A 54 -1.62 -4.72 -25.84
C GLN A 54 -0.14 -5.03 -26.17
N PRO A 55 0.51 -4.24 -27.04
CA PRO A 55 1.92 -4.41 -27.31
C PRO A 55 2.76 -4.08 -26.04
N LEU A 56 3.89 -4.75 -25.89
CA LEU A 56 4.90 -4.33 -24.94
C LEU A 56 5.37 -2.91 -25.27
N ARG A 57 5.50 -2.08 -24.25
CA ARG A 57 5.85 -0.67 -24.40
C ARG A 57 7.08 -0.33 -23.59
N HIS A 58 7.91 0.55 -24.15
CA HIS A 58 8.97 1.22 -23.43
C HIS A 58 8.43 2.45 -22.70
N LEU A 59 9.21 2.99 -21.76
CA LEU A 59 8.88 4.24 -21.08
C LEU A 59 8.57 5.37 -22.06
N LYS A 60 9.27 5.42 -23.20
CA LYS A 60 9.03 6.41 -24.26
C LYS A 60 7.59 6.32 -24.82
N ASP A 61 7.12 5.11 -25.11
CA ASP A 61 5.76 4.90 -25.64
C ASP A 61 4.70 5.36 -24.64
N LEU A 62 4.92 5.08 -23.35
CA LEU A 62 4.03 5.54 -22.28
C LEU A 62 4.05 7.07 -22.15
N THR A 63 5.23 7.67 -22.28
CA THR A 63 5.39 9.13 -22.28
C THR A 63 4.63 9.78 -23.45
N ASP A 64 4.72 9.20 -24.65
CA ASP A 64 4.02 9.69 -25.84
C ASP A 64 2.49 9.58 -25.67
N ILE A 65 1.98 8.49 -25.10
CA ILE A 65 0.54 8.33 -24.75
C ILE A 65 0.09 9.42 -23.79
N VAL A 66 0.83 9.64 -22.71
CA VAL A 66 0.50 10.66 -21.71
C VAL A 66 0.56 12.06 -22.29
N ALA A 67 1.57 12.35 -23.11
CA ALA A 67 1.72 13.65 -23.77
C ALA A 67 0.53 13.96 -24.71
N ALA A 68 0.08 12.94 -25.47
CA ALA A 68 -1.05 13.07 -26.39
C ALA A 68 -2.42 13.18 -25.69
N ALA A 69 -2.53 12.79 -24.44
CA ALA A 69 -3.79 12.80 -23.70
C ALA A 69 -4.36 14.22 -23.57
N PRO A 70 -5.70 14.43 -23.77
CA PRO A 70 -6.31 15.75 -23.74
C PRO A 70 -6.23 16.42 -22.35
N GLU A 71 -5.77 17.66 -22.25
CA GLU A 71 -5.63 18.39 -20.98
C GLU A 71 -6.96 18.58 -20.22
N LYS A 72 -8.08 18.60 -20.95
CA LYS A 72 -9.41 18.65 -20.31
C LYS A 72 -9.64 17.49 -19.34
N HIS A 73 -9.14 16.31 -19.65
CA HIS A 73 -9.31 15.11 -18.84
C HIS A 73 -8.05 14.77 -18.03
N TRP A 74 -6.89 15.18 -18.53
CA TRP A 74 -5.57 14.93 -17.96
C TRP A 74 -4.81 16.27 -17.84
N PRO A 75 -5.06 17.07 -16.79
CA PRO A 75 -4.38 18.35 -16.58
C PRO A 75 -2.85 18.20 -16.59
N ALA A 76 -2.14 19.27 -16.93
CA ALA A 76 -0.69 19.24 -17.11
C ALA A 76 0.05 18.75 -15.84
N ASP A 77 -0.36 19.19 -14.68
CA ASP A 77 0.18 18.75 -13.38
C ASP A 77 -0.06 17.26 -13.09
N VAL A 78 -1.19 16.69 -13.53
CA VAL A 78 -1.48 15.26 -13.43
C VAL A 78 -0.57 14.46 -14.37
N LYS A 79 -0.39 14.93 -15.62
CA LYS A 79 0.53 14.31 -16.57
C LYS A 79 1.96 14.29 -16.04
N GLU A 80 2.44 15.42 -15.50
CA GLU A 80 3.78 15.56 -14.95
C GLU A 80 4.01 14.58 -13.79
N GLN A 81 3.10 14.54 -12.81
CA GLN A 81 3.22 13.63 -11.68
C GLN A 81 3.04 12.16 -12.08
N GLY A 82 2.12 11.86 -13.00
CA GLY A 82 1.95 10.51 -13.54
C GLY A 82 3.20 10.01 -14.25
N LEU A 83 3.82 10.84 -15.08
CA LEU A 83 5.10 10.54 -15.73
C LEU A 83 6.23 10.38 -14.71
N ALA A 84 6.26 11.19 -13.65
CA ALA A 84 7.23 11.01 -12.57
C ALA A 84 7.09 9.65 -11.88
N ALA A 85 5.87 9.15 -11.67
CA ALA A 85 5.64 7.82 -11.12
C ALA A 85 6.11 6.71 -12.08
N LEU A 86 5.79 6.81 -13.36
CA LEU A 86 6.25 5.87 -14.40
C LEU A 86 7.78 5.86 -14.52
N THR A 87 8.41 7.03 -14.47
CA THR A 87 9.88 7.15 -14.50
C THR A 87 10.53 6.48 -13.30
N ARG A 88 10.01 6.69 -12.07
CA ARG A 88 10.50 6.00 -10.87
C ARG A 88 10.40 4.49 -10.98
N LEU A 89 9.32 3.99 -11.57
CA LEU A 89 9.14 2.57 -11.81
C LEU A 89 10.21 2.04 -12.77
N ALA A 90 10.42 2.72 -13.89
CA ALA A 90 11.44 2.36 -14.89
C ALA A 90 12.86 2.45 -14.32
N GLU A 91 13.16 3.45 -13.49
CA GLU A 91 14.47 3.59 -12.81
C GLU A 91 14.72 2.44 -11.84
N ALA A 92 13.68 1.98 -11.11
CA ALA A 92 13.79 0.82 -10.23
C ALA A 92 14.08 -0.46 -11.02
N GLU A 93 13.36 -0.69 -12.11
CA GLU A 93 13.62 -1.82 -13.02
C GLU A 93 15.02 -1.74 -13.63
N SER A 94 15.43 -0.56 -14.12
CA SER A 94 16.78 -0.31 -14.64
C SER A 94 17.87 -0.67 -13.61
N THR A 95 17.68 -0.27 -12.36
CA THR A 95 18.61 -0.57 -11.28
C THR A 95 18.67 -2.07 -10.98
N VAL A 96 17.53 -2.75 -10.95
CA VAL A 96 17.43 -4.18 -10.63
C VAL A 96 18.03 -5.03 -11.75
N HIS A 97 17.79 -4.66 -13.00
CA HIS A 97 18.29 -5.40 -14.16
C HIS A 97 19.72 -5.02 -14.56
N GLY A 98 20.24 -3.89 -14.07
CA GLY A 98 21.55 -3.36 -14.49
C GLY A 98 21.57 -2.91 -15.95
N GLU A 99 20.41 -2.56 -16.51
CA GLU A 99 20.24 -2.15 -17.90
C GLU A 99 19.95 -0.65 -18.00
N PRO A 100 20.39 0.02 -19.08
CA PRO A 100 20.02 1.42 -19.32
C PRO A 100 18.49 1.61 -19.37
N LEU A 101 18.05 2.78 -18.90
CA LEU A 101 16.61 3.11 -18.81
C LEU A 101 15.87 2.98 -20.17
N GLU A 102 16.58 3.30 -21.26
CA GLU A 102 16.05 3.25 -22.63
C GLU A 102 15.77 1.80 -23.10
N HIS A 103 16.43 0.82 -22.48
CA HIS A 103 16.30 -0.60 -22.83
C HIS A 103 15.30 -1.34 -21.94
N ILE A 104 14.76 -0.69 -20.90
CA ILE A 104 13.82 -1.31 -20.00
C ILE A 104 12.49 -1.55 -20.72
N HIS A 105 12.10 -2.80 -20.71
CA HIS A 105 10.76 -3.25 -21.06
C HIS A 105 9.98 -3.50 -19.77
N PHE A 106 8.78 -3.04 -19.70
CA PHE A 106 7.88 -3.37 -18.60
C PHE A 106 7.31 -4.78 -18.81
N HIS A 107 8.07 -5.82 -18.35
CA HIS A 107 7.72 -7.22 -18.57
C HIS A 107 6.60 -7.72 -17.66
N GLU A 108 6.59 -7.25 -16.41
CA GLU A 108 5.65 -7.71 -15.36
C GLU A 108 4.54 -6.71 -15.13
N VAL A 109 4.75 -5.47 -15.52
CA VAL A 109 3.81 -4.38 -15.32
C VAL A 109 3.18 -4.15 -16.68
N GLY A 110 1.97 -4.66 -16.90
CA GLY A 110 1.24 -4.48 -18.14
C GLY A 110 1.21 -2.99 -18.51
N ALA A 111 1.71 -2.64 -19.68
CA ALA A 111 2.03 -1.26 -19.99
C ALA A 111 0.83 -0.30 -19.89
N VAL A 112 -0.39 -0.77 -20.16
CA VAL A 112 -1.60 0.07 -20.17
C VAL A 112 -2.23 0.19 -18.79
N ASP A 113 -2.34 -0.91 -18.07
CA ASP A 113 -2.86 -0.90 -16.69
C ASP A 113 -2.00 -0.03 -15.77
N THR A 114 -0.68 -0.07 -15.95
CA THR A 114 0.26 0.80 -15.23
C THR A 114 0.04 2.28 -15.52
N VAL A 115 -0.22 2.66 -16.80
CA VAL A 115 -0.55 4.04 -17.14
C VAL A 115 -1.86 4.46 -16.46
N VAL A 116 -2.88 3.63 -16.54
CA VAL A 116 -4.19 3.92 -15.91
C VAL A 116 -4.05 4.00 -14.39
N ASP A 117 -3.35 3.07 -13.77
CA ASP A 117 -3.16 3.04 -12.32
C ASP A 117 -2.37 4.26 -11.82
N THR A 118 -1.28 4.63 -12.53
CA THR A 118 -0.45 5.77 -12.11
C THR A 118 -1.15 7.11 -12.35
N LEU A 119 -1.58 7.38 -13.57
CA LEU A 119 -2.23 8.64 -13.91
C LEU A 119 -3.58 8.78 -13.21
N GLY A 120 -4.37 7.71 -13.18
CA GLY A 120 -5.68 7.69 -12.53
C GLY A 120 -5.61 7.98 -11.04
N ALA A 121 -4.61 7.40 -10.33
CA ALA A 121 -4.42 7.68 -8.92
C ALA A 121 -4.02 9.15 -8.69
N VAL A 122 -3.13 9.71 -9.50
CA VAL A 122 -2.75 11.13 -9.44
C VAL A 122 -3.96 12.03 -9.73
N LEU A 123 -4.74 11.71 -10.77
CA LEU A 123 -5.95 12.45 -11.13
C LEU A 123 -6.95 12.50 -9.97
N LEU A 124 -7.25 11.34 -9.39
CA LEU A 124 -8.21 11.25 -8.30
C LEU A 124 -7.67 11.92 -7.02
N ALA A 125 -6.38 11.77 -6.71
CA ALA A 125 -5.76 12.46 -5.59
C ALA A 125 -5.87 13.98 -5.74
N ARG A 126 -5.55 14.51 -6.94
CA ARG A 126 -5.72 15.93 -7.26
C ARG A 126 -7.18 16.40 -7.14
N ALA A 127 -8.13 15.57 -7.61
CA ALA A 127 -9.55 15.90 -7.57
C ALA A 127 -10.12 16.00 -6.13
N THR A 128 -9.43 15.47 -5.12
CA THR A 128 -9.79 15.67 -3.72
C THR A 128 -9.64 17.12 -3.25
N GLY A 129 -8.82 17.91 -3.94
CA GLY A 129 -8.43 19.26 -3.51
C GLY A 129 -7.51 19.29 -2.30
N ALA A 130 -6.98 18.15 -1.87
CA ALA A 130 -6.05 18.08 -0.74
C ALA A 130 -4.73 18.82 -1.09
N SER A 131 -4.27 19.67 -0.20
CA SER A 131 -3.01 20.41 -0.34
C SER A 131 -1.80 19.61 0.14
N ARG A 132 -2.02 18.48 0.82
CA ARG A 132 -0.97 17.62 1.37
C ARG A 132 -1.43 16.17 1.45
N VAL A 133 -0.54 15.26 1.10
CA VAL A 133 -0.74 13.81 1.21
C VAL A 133 0.21 13.24 2.24
N VAL A 134 -0.32 12.56 3.25
CA VAL A 134 0.45 11.86 4.28
C VAL A 134 0.12 10.38 4.22
N ALA A 135 1.14 9.55 4.06
CA ALA A 135 1.00 8.10 4.08
C ALA A 135 1.36 7.55 5.47
N SER A 136 0.67 6.49 5.91
CA SER A 136 1.14 5.67 7.03
C SER A 136 2.45 4.97 6.64
N PRO A 137 3.20 4.39 7.61
CA PRO A 137 4.26 3.44 7.26
C PRO A 137 3.70 2.37 6.32
N VAL A 138 4.47 2.01 5.27
CA VAL A 138 4.03 1.10 4.22
C VAL A 138 4.31 -0.34 4.64
N ASN A 139 3.27 -1.16 4.66
CA ASN A 139 3.42 -2.59 4.89
C ASN A 139 3.86 -3.27 3.58
N LEU A 140 5.09 -3.76 3.54
CA LEU A 140 5.63 -4.46 2.36
C LEU A 140 5.11 -5.90 2.25
N GLY A 141 4.62 -6.48 3.35
CA GLY A 141 4.22 -7.88 3.40
C GLY A 141 5.35 -8.81 3.81
N SER A 142 5.17 -10.10 3.57
CA SER A 142 6.14 -11.16 3.92
C SER A 142 5.99 -12.36 2.98
N GLY A 143 6.89 -13.36 3.13
CA GLY A 143 6.84 -14.57 2.36
C GLY A 143 7.55 -14.46 1.01
N PHE A 144 6.93 -14.98 -0.05
CA PHE A 144 7.51 -15.06 -1.39
C PHE A 144 6.52 -14.62 -2.45
N VAL A 145 7.05 -14.04 -3.51
CA VAL A 145 6.34 -13.73 -4.75
C VAL A 145 7.00 -14.49 -5.90
N THR A 146 6.20 -14.95 -6.86
CA THR A 146 6.67 -15.64 -8.07
C THR A 146 6.26 -14.85 -9.31
N PHE A 147 7.22 -14.55 -10.16
CA PHE A 147 7.03 -13.82 -11.42
C PHE A 147 7.99 -14.38 -12.49
N SER A 148 8.11 -13.79 -13.67
CA SER A 148 8.87 -14.31 -14.81
C SER A 148 10.33 -14.68 -14.49
N HIS A 149 10.97 -13.95 -13.59
CA HIS A 149 12.36 -14.19 -13.15
C HIS A 149 12.51 -15.26 -12.07
N GLY A 150 11.40 -15.87 -11.62
CA GLY A 150 11.44 -16.91 -10.61
C GLY A 150 10.75 -16.52 -9.29
N ARG A 151 11.17 -17.18 -8.20
CA ARG A 151 10.60 -17.00 -6.86
C ARG A 151 11.53 -16.17 -5.99
N PHE A 152 11.04 -15.04 -5.49
CA PHE A 152 11.82 -14.10 -4.67
C PHE A 152 11.17 -13.88 -3.30
N PRO A 153 11.97 -13.57 -2.26
CA PRO A 153 11.42 -13.13 -0.97
C PRO A 153 10.78 -11.75 -1.12
N VAL A 154 9.75 -11.50 -0.32
CA VAL A 154 9.09 -10.18 -0.24
C VAL A 154 9.91 -9.26 0.69
N PRO A 155 10.12 -7.99 0.27
CA PRO A 155 9.67 -7.36 -0.99
C PRO A 155 10.46 -7.84 -2.21
N ALA A 156 9.79 -7.90 -3.37
CA ALA A 156 10.46 -8.16 -4.66
C ALA A 156 11.53 -7.09 -4.96
N PRO A 157 12.54 -7.37 -5.81
CA PRO A 157 13.66 -6.46 -6.03
C PRO A 157 13.24 -5.03 -6.41
N ALA A 158 12.32 -4.85 -7.37
CA ALA A 158 11.84 -3.53 -7.77
C ALA A 158 11.04 -2.84 -6.65
N SER A 159 10.24 -3.59 -5.89
CA SER A 159 9.54 -3.07 -4.71
C SER A 159 10.53 -2.60 -3.63
N ALA A 160 11.63 -3.34 -3.41
CA ALA A 160 12.66 -2.96 -2.45
C ALA A 160 13.38 -1.67 -2.87
N GLU A 161 13.71 -1.53 -4.16
CA GLU A 161 14.35 -0.32 -4.69
C GLU A 161 13.43 0.89 -4.58
N LEU A 162 12.17 0.77 -4.94
CA LEU A 162 11.17 1.84 -4.80
C LEU A 162 10.93 2.24 -3.35
N ALA A 163 10.96 1.27 -2.43
CA ALA A 163 10.75 1.52 -1.01
C ALA A 163 11.90 2.28 -0.33
N ARG A 164 13.06 2.46 -0.98
CA ARG A 164 14.18 3.22 -0.42
C ARG A 164 13.76 4.65 -0.06
N GLY A 165 14.03 5.03 1.19
CA GLY A 165 13.65 6.34 1.74
C GLY A 165 12.19 6.46 2.20
N MET A 166 11.37 5.41 2.02
CA MET A 166 10.02 5.36 2.59
C MET A 166 10.07 4.80 4.02
N LEU A 167 9.12 5.18 4.85
CA LEU A 167 8.92 4.55 6.14
C LEU A 167 8.14 3.25 5.93
N THR A 168 8.77 2.10 6.21
CA THR A 168 8.23 0.78 5.90
C THR A 168 8.24 -0.15 7.10
N PHE A 169 7.40 -1.18 7.05
CA PHE A 169 7.42 -2.33 7.95
C PHE A 169 6.96 -3.59 7.21
N ALA A 170 7.14 -4.74 7.83
CA ALA A 170 6.64 -6.02 7.32
C ALA A 170 5.70 -6.65 8.35
N ALA A 171 4.51 -7.06 7.91
CA ALA A 171 3.62 -7.92 8.69
C ALA A 171 3.58 -9.31 8.06
N ASP A 172 3.30 -10.31 8.87
CA ASP A 172 3.18 -11.70 8.42
C ASP A 172 1.89 -11.91 7.61
N SER A 173 1.98 -11.60 6.32
CA SER A 173 0.87 -11.67 5.37
C SER A 173 0.96 -12.89 4.45
N GLY A 174 2.14 -13.50 4.34
CA GLY A 174 2.43 -14.56 3.39
C GLY A 174 2.42 -14.14 1.92
N MET A 175 2.33 -12.82 1.64
CA MET A 175 2.29 -12.26 0.29
C MET A 175 2.88 -10.85 0.25
N GLU A 176 3.22 -10.38 -0.95
CA GLU A 176 3.54 -8.98 -1.20
C GLU A 176 2.29 -8.10 -1.06
N LEU A 177 2.36 -7.05 -0.24
CA LEU A 177 1.27 -6.11 0.00
C LEU A 177 1.46 -4.77 -0.69
N ALA A 178 2.69 -4.43 -1.02
CA ALA A 178 3.05 -3.19 -1.71
C ALA A 178 3.79 -3.52 -3.02
N THR A 179 3.06 -3.46 -4.13
CA THR A 179 3.59 -3.72 -5.47
C THR A 179 4.45 -2.57 -5.99
N PRO A 180 5.34 -2.80 -6.98
CA PRO A 180 6.15 -1.73 -7.57
C PRO A 180 5.33 -0.53 -8.03
N THR A 181 4.25 -0.74 -8.79
CA THR A 181 3.36 0.34 -9.25
C THR A 181 2.77 1.14 -8.08
N GLY A 182 2.26 0.43 -7.05
CA GLY A 182 1.70 1.08 -5.86
C GLY A 182 2.72 1.92 -5.11
N LEU A 183 3.96 1.44 -4.98
CA LEU A 183 5.06 2.16 -4.33
C LEU A 183 5.50 3.38 -5.15
N ALA A 184 5.61 3.26 -6.48
CA ALA A 184 5.96 4.37 -7.35
C ALA A 184 4.93 5.51 -7.26
N VAL A 185 3.65 5.19 -7.30
CA VAL A 185 2.55 6.16 -7.14
C VAL A 185 2.60 6.80 -5.76
N LEU A 186 2.69 5.99 -4.70
CA LEU A 186 2.70 6.50 -3.32
C LEU A 186 3.91 7.41 -3.07
N LYS A 187 5.08 7.03 -3.56
CA LYS A 187 6.32 7.83 -3.47
C LYS A 187 6.22 9.16 -4.21
N THR A 188 5.38 9.20 -5.25
CA THR A 188 5.14 10.43 -6.02
C THR A 188 4.14 11.35 -5.33
N LEU A 189 3.08 10.78 -4.74
CA LEU A 189 2.00 11.55 -4.13
C LEU A 189 2.30 11.98 -2.69
N ALA A 190 3.07 11.20 -1.91
CA ALA A 190 3.23 11.43 -0.49
C ALA A 190 4.23 12.56 -0.21
N ASP A 191 3.77 13.60 0.50
CA ASP A 191 4.62 14.66 1.06
C ASP A 191 5.34 14.23 2.34
N GLY A 192 4.95 13.09 2.92
CA GLY A 192 5.57 12.53 4.10
C GLY A 192 4.88 11.27 4.62
N TYR A 193 5.55 10.64 5.59
CA TYR A 193 5.09 9.41 6.23
C TYR A 193 4.89 9.64 7.73
N GLY A 194 3.79 9.12 8.28
CA GLY A 194 3.52 9.28 9.71
C GLY A 194 2.13 8.80 10.12
N PRO A 195 1.75 9.09 11.37
CA PRO A 195 0.41 8.79 11.85
C PRO A 195 -0.63 9.63 11.14
N LEU A 196 -1.91 9.23 11.30
CA LEU A 196 -3.04 10.01 10.80
C LEU A 196 -2.96 11.45 11.33
N PRO A 197 -2.99 12.46 10.44
CA PRO A 197 -2.98 13.87 10.87
C PRO A 197 -4.14 14.19 11.79
N GLN A 198 -3.92 15.12 12.72
CA GLN A 198 -4.99 15.62 13.57
C GLN A 198 -5.92 16.53 12.76
N GLY A 199 -7.22 16.24 12.78
CA GLY A 199 -8.22 16.99 12.05
C GLY A 199 -9.58 16.29 12.04
N SER A 200 -10.52 16.84 11.29
CA SER A 200 -11.85 16.26 11.06
C SER A 200 -11.84 15.41 9.81
N ILE A 201 -12.24 14.16 9.90
CA ILE A 201 -12.40 13.30 8.72
C ILE A 201 -13.65 13.74 7.97
N LEU A 202 -13.48 14.20 6.74
CA LEU A 202 -14.55 14.66 5.86
C LEU A 202 -15.09 13.53 4.97
N ALA A 203 -14.21 12.64 4.53
CA ALA A 203 -14.56 11.50 3.68
C ALA A 203 -13.59 10.34 3.90
N LEU A 204 -14.03 9.15 3.54
CA LEU A 204 -13.31 7.90 3.71
C LEU A 204 -13.57 6.99 2.51
N GLY A 205 -12.52 6.44 1.91
CA GLY A 205 -12.59 5.50 0.82
C GLY A 205 -11.83 4.21 1.12
N TYR A 206 -12.40 3.07 0.71
CA TYR A 206 -11.83 1.74 0.87
C TYR A 206 -11.53 1.11 -0.50
N GLY A 207 -10.29 0.77 -0.75
CA GLY A 207 -9.86 0.15 -2.00
C GLY A 207 -9.19 -1.19 -1.80
N SER A 208 -9.69 -2.23 -2.46
CA SER A 208 -9.10 -3.56 -2.45
C SER A 208 -8.43 -3.90 -3.77
N GLY A 209 -7.56 -4.91 -3.73
CA GLY A 209 -6.89 -5.49 -4.91
C GLY A 209 -7.55 -6.79 -5.36
N THR A 210 -6.86 -7.47 -6.27
CA THR A 210 -7.30 -8.74 -6.85
C THR A 210 -7.09 -9.91 -5.90
N TYR A 211 -5.99 -9.88 -5.12
CA TYR A 211 -5.58 -10.99 -4.27
C TYR A 211 -5.99 -10.79 -2.83
N SER A 212 -6.46 -11.88 -2.20
CA SER A 212 -6.74 -11.97 -0.77
C SER A 212 -6.27 -13.32 -0.25
N THR A 213 -5.53 -13.31 0.84
CA THR A 213 -5.11 -14.55 1.53
C THR A 213 -6.19 -15.13 2.44
N GLY A 214 -7.26 -14.38 2.67
CA GLY A 214 -8.27 -14.73 3.68
C GLY A 214 -7.80 -14.56 5.13
N ALA A 215 -6.50 -14.63 5.39
CA ALA A 215 -5.93 -14.46 6.73
C ALA A 215 -5.59 -12.99 7.06
N TYR A 216 -5.15 -12.23 6.05
CA TYR A 216 -4.79 -10.82 6.20
C TYR A 216 -5.74 -9.93 5.38
N PRO A 217 -6.36 -8.89 5.97
CA PRO A 217 -7.27 -8.02 5.23
C PRO A 217 -6.48 -7.15 4.25
N THR A 218 -6.70 -7.39 2.94
CA THR A 218 -6.00 -6.73 1.85
C THR A 218 -6.84 -5.58 1.28
N PHE A 219 -6.92 -4.48 2.01
CA PHE A 219 -7.51 -3.24 1.52
C PHE A 219 -6.77 -2.01 2.05
N LEU A 220 -6.84 -0.92 1.30
CA LEU A 220 -6.28 0.38 1.64
C LEU A 220 -7.41 1.33 2.02
N ARG A 221 -7.14 2.23 2.97
CA ARG A 221 -8.06 3.30 3.37
C ARG A 221 -7.45 4.65 2.99
N ALA A 222 -8.23 5.45 2.27
CA ALA A 222 -7.92 6.85 2.01
C ALA A 222 -8.84 7.73 2.85
N TYR A 223 -8.28 8.78 3.44
CA TYR A 223 -8.99 9.74 4.29
C TYR A 223 -8.85 11.14 3.70
N LEU A 224 -9.94 11.86 3.56
CA LEU A 224 -9.89 13.30 3.38
C LEU A 224 -10.08 13.97 4.74
N ILE A 225 -9.09 14.74 5.17
CA ILE A 225 -9.04 15.31 6.51
C ILE A 225 -8.91 16.83 6.40
N GLU A 226 -9.80 17.54 7.07
CA GLU A 226 -9.67 18.97 7.28
C GLU A 226 -8.81 19.21 8.52
N CYS A 227 -7.58 19.66 8.30
CA CYS A 227 -6.67 20.03 9.37
C CYS A 227 -7.00 21.44 9.83
N GLY A 228 -7.65 21.58 10.98
CA GLY A 228 -7.92 22.88 11.61
C GLY A 228 -6.63 23.51 12.18
N PRO A 229 -6.65 24.83 12.51
CA PRO A 229 -5.58 25.44 13.29
C PRO A 229 -5.42 24.62 14.58
N ARG A 230 -4.19 24.27 14.95
CA ARG A 230 -3.92 23.65 16.25
C ARG A 230 -4.60 24.50 17.30
N ARG A 231 -5.68 24.03 17.91
CA ARG A 231 -6.10 24.61 19.18
C ARG A 231 -4.90 24.44 20.10
N ALA A 232 -4.31 25.60 20.51
CA ALA A 232 -3.32 25.58 21.57
C ALA A 232 -3.93 24.75 22.71
N ARG A 233 -3.22 23.73 23.18
CA ARG A 233 -3.61 23.08 24.44
C ARG A 233 -3.71 24.21 25.45
N PRO A 234 -4.81 24.36 26.19
CA PRO A 234 -4.81 25.27 27.33
C PRO A 234 -3.61 24.87 28.16
N ASN A 235 -2.72 25.83 28.40
CA ASN A 235 -1.56 25.61 29.26
C ASN A 235 -2.08 25.04 30.57
N ALA A 236 -1.44 23.98 31.07
CA ALA A 236 -1.76 23.38 32.36
C ALA A 236 -1.60 24.39 33.53
N ASP A 237 -1.08 25.59 33.26
CA ASP A 237 -0.83 26.68 34.21
C ASP A 237 -2.00 27.67 34.35
N ASP A 238 -3.07 27.58 33.53
CA ASP A 238 -4.27 28.39 33.65
C ASP A 238 -5.35 27.84 34.60
N ALA A 239 -5.01 26.76 35.34
CA ALA A 239 -5.91 26.20 36.37
C ALA A 239 -5.65 26.74 37.80
N SER A 240 -5.06 27.91 37.90
CA SER A 240 -4.94 28.61 39.19
C SER A 240 -5.57 29.99 39.11
N THR A 241 -6.63 30.13 39.81
CA THR A 241 -7.35 31.30 40.33
C THR A 241 -8.77 31.41 39.77
N GLU A 242 -9.65 30.88 40.56
CA GLU A 242 -10.89 31.48 41.01
C GLU A 242 -11.81 30.40 41.56
N ASP A 243 -11.74 30.23 42.87
CA ASP A 243 -12.89 30.17 43.75
C ASP A 243 -12.39 30.08 45.20
N ALA A 244 -12.17 31.26 45.76
CA ALA A 244 -12.18 31.43 47.20
C ALA A 244 -13.56 31.97 47.55
N CYS A 245 -14.24 31.30 48.43
CA CYS A 245 -15.21 31.79 49.40
C CYS A 245 -16.34 30.81 49.61
N ALA A 246 -16.22 30.00 50.66
CA ALA A 246 -17.28 29.88 51.68
C ALA A 246 -16.74 29.12 52.88
N GLU A 247 -16.64 29.81 53.97
CA GLU A 247 -16.36 29.30 55.33
C GLU A 247 -17.49 28.38 55.80
N ALA A 248 -17.13 27.32 56.52
CA ALA A 248 -17.80 26.95 57.78
C ALA A 248 -17.18 25.72 58.42
N ASP A 249 -16.55 25.97 59.56
CA ASP A 249 -16.52 25.26 60.85
C ASP A 249 -16.44 23.72 60.95
N ASP A 250 -15.36 23.35 61.61
CA ASP A 250 -15.21 22.52 62.82
C ASP A 250 -15.68 21.06 62.78
N ALA A 251 -14.71 20.17 62.98
CA ALA A 251 -14.62 19.07 63.95
C ALA A 251 -13.58 18.03 63.50
N GLY A 252 -12.67 17.75 64.43
CA GLY A 252 -11.49 16.90 64.28
C GLY A 252 -11.80 15.36 64.29
N PRO A 253 -10.81 14.52 64.60
CA PRO A 253 -10.40 13.45 63.70
C PRO A 253 -10.86 12.05 64.11
N THR A 254 -11.09 11.15 63.16
CA THR A 254 -11.01 9.69 63.43
C THR A 254 -10.45 8.93 62.25
N ARG A 255 -9.55 8.04 62.60
CA ARG A 255 -8.90 7.03 61.76
C ARG A 255 -9.91 6.06 61.15
N GLY A 256 -9.69 5.68 59.89
CA GLY A 256 -10.38 4.52 59.34
C GLY A 256 -9.81 4.13 57.97
N ARG A 257 -8.99 3.08 57.93
CA ARG A 257 -8.59 2.38 56.72
C ARG A 257 -9.80 1.72 56.08
N GLY A 258 -9.95 1.83 54.78
CA GLY A 258 -10.93 1.04 54.03
C GLY A 258 -10.67 1.10 52.55
N ASN A 259 -10.01 0.06 52.03
CA ASN A 259 -9.94 -0.24 50.60
C ASN A 259 -11.35 -0.48 50.06
N LEU A 260 -11.70 0.20 48.98
CA LEU A 260 -12.80 -0.22 48.10
C LEU A 260 -12.46 0.12 46.64
N PHE A 261 -11.73 -0.79 46.02
CA PHE A 261 -11.78 -0.93 44.57
C PHE A 261 -12.67 -2.12 44.25
N GLY A 262 -13.85 -1.85 43.68
CA GLY A 262 -14.70 -2.87 43.03
C GLY A 262 -14.36 -2.95 41.54
N PRO A 263 -14.48 -4.15 40.96
CA PRO A 263 -13.95 -4.42 39.62
C PRO A 263 -15.07 -4.36 38.56
N HIS A 264 -15.02 -3.42 37.64
CA HIS A 264 -15.60 -3.57 36.31
C HIS A 264 -14.77 -2.80 35.30
N GLY A 265 -13.74 -3.45 34.81
CA GLY A 265 -12.96 -3.01 33.66
C GLY A 265 -12.80 -4.18 32.71
N HIS A 266 -13.48 -4.16 31.56
CA HIS A 266 -13.19 -5.06 30.47
C HIS A 266 -11.85 -4.67 29.84
N SER A 267 -10.79 -5.34 30.24
CA SER A 267 -9.49 -5.26 29.59
C SER A 267 -9.46 -6.26 28.41
N HIS A 268 -9.46 -5.75 27.19
CA HIS A 268 -9.05 -6.56 26.04
C HIS A 268 -7.54 -6.67 26.07
N SER A 269 -7.03 -7.77 26.63
CA SER A 269 -5.62 -8.14 26.54
C SER A 269 -5.36 -8.80 25.19
N TRP A 270 -4.47 -8.23 24.40
CA TRP A 270 -3.87 -8.88 23.25
C TRP A 270 -2.92 -9.98 23.75
N PRO A 271 -2.94 -11.19 23.19
CA PRO A 271 -1.99 -12.22 23.59
C PRO A 271 -0.58 -11.83 23.16
N ASN A 272 0.32 -11.69 24.11
CA ASN A 272 1.74 -11.60 23.86
C ASN A 272 2.24 -12.89 23.20
N ALA A 273 2.78 -12.78 21.99
CA ALA A 273 3.53 -13.85 21.38
C ALA A 273 4.82 -14.09 22.20
N HIS A 274 4.86 -15.19 22.90
CA HIS A 274 6.08 -15.68 23.55
C HIS A 274 7.11 -16.03 22.48
N MET A 275 8.17 -15.25 22.40
CA MET A 275 9.43 -15.68 21.80
C MET A 275 10.07 -16.74 22.71
N SER A 276 10.00 -17.98 22.32
CA SER A 276 10.85 -19.02 22.90
C SER A 276 12.17 -19.06 22.14
N SER A 277 13.19 -18.59 22.80
CA SER A 277 14.60 -18.77 22.41
C SER A 277 15.03 -20.21 22.56
N GLY A 278 15.81 -20.71 21.59
CA GLY A 278 16.78 -21.77 21.80
C GLY A 278 16.43 -23.12 21.21
N ARG A 279 16.94 -23.39 20.00
CA ARG A 279 17.46 -24.73 19.66
C ARG A 279 18.81 -24.56 18.99
N THR A 280 19.83 -24.92 19.75
CA THR A 280 21.18 -25.26 19.31
C THR A 280 21.14 -26.47 18.39
N PHE A 281 21.71 -26.33 17.20
CA PHE A 281 22.03 -27.46 16.32
C PHE A 281 23.37 -28.05 16.78
N THR A 282 23.35 -29.27 17.26
CA THR A 282 24.53 -30.14 17.36
C THR A 282 24.68 -30.93 16.05
N LYS A 283 25.87 -30.83 15.48
CA LYS A 283 26.35 -31.72 14.44
C LYS A 283 26.52 -33.13 15.04
N ASP A 284 26.00 -34.12 14.39
CA ASP A 284 26.53 -35.50 14.46
C ASP A 284 26.76 -36.01 13.05
N GLU A 285 28.02 -36.38 12.84
CA GLU A 285 28.54 -37.16 11.72
C GLU A 285 28.18 -38.63 11.93
N GLU A 286 27.89 -39.39 10.84
CA GLU A 286 28.26 -40.78 10.60
C GLU A 286 27.79 -41.13 9.19
N GLN A 287 28.66 -41.40 8.30
CA GLN A 287 29.42 -42.52 7.78
C GLN A 287 28.61 -43.80 7.49
N GLY A 288 28.72 -44.26 6.26
CA GLY A 288 28.39 -45.61 5.76
C GLY A 288 27.66 -45.52 4.41
N GLY A 289 28.15 -45.88 3.30
CA GLY A 289 29.11 -46.88 2.88
C GLY A 289 28.40 -47.96 2.06
N HIS A 290 28.92 -48.21 0.84
CA HIS A 290 28.67 -49.39 -0.06
C HIS A 290 27.44 -49.31 -1.00
N SER A 291 27.50 -49.61 -2.25
CA SER A 291 28.46 -50.13 -3.26
C SER A 291 27.66 -50.77 -4.40
N HIS A 292 28.19 -50.66 -5.60
CA HIS A 292 27.97 -51.50 -6.81
C HIS A 292 26.60 -51.52 -7.47
N GLY A 293 26.42 -51.19 -8.72
CA GLY A 293 27.08 -51.43 -10.00
C GLY A 293 26.18 -52.29 -10.89
N PRO A 294 26.51 -52.60 -12.13
CA PRO A 294 26.06 -51.85 -13.30
C PRO A 294 25.18 -52.71 -14.25
N HIS A 295 25.00 -52.22 -15.50
CA HIS A 295 24.53 -52.91 -16.73
C HIS A 295 23.09 -52.73 -17.17
N GLY A 296 23.04 -52.30 -18.43
CA GLY A 296 21.93 -52.56 -19.31
C GLY A 296 21.80 -51.57 -20.48
N THR A 297 22.66 -51.72 -21.48
CA THR A 297 22.53 -51.22 -22.86
C THR A 297 21.40 -51.92 -23.59
N HIS A 298 20.65 -51.13 -24.43
CA HIS A 298 19.98 -51.47 -25.71
C HIS A 298 19.14 -50.24 -26.04
N GLY A 299 19.27 -49.51 -27.15
CA GLY A 299 19.56 -49.88 -28.55
C GLY A 299 18.27 -50.19 -29.31
N HIS A 300 17.93 -49.31 -30.23
CA HIS A 300 17.11 -49.37 -31.46
C HIS A 300 16.15 -48.20 -31.51
N GLU A 301 16.36 -47.18 -32.41
CA GLU A 301 16.18 -47.12 -33.87
C GLU A 301 14.72 -47.24 -34.35
N HIS A 302 14.37 -46.22 -35.18
CA HIS A 302 13.32 -46.13 -36.25
C HIS A 302 11.85 -46.01 -35.74
N ASP A 303 11.10 -45.01 -36.12
CA ASP A 303 10.76 -44.33 -37.39
C ASP A 303 10.34 -42.88 -37.15
#